data_c9f1ddb39659007db11a2b97098384da
#
_entry.id   c9f1ddb39659007db11a2b97098384da
#
_cell.length_a   1.000
_cell.length_b   1.000
_cell.length_c   1.000
_cell.angle_alpha   90.00
_cell.angle_beta   90.00
_cell.angle_gamma   90.00
#
_symmetry.space_group_name_H-M   'P 1'
#
loop_
_entity.id
_entity.type
_entity.pdbx_description
1 polymer ?
#
loop_
_entity_poly.entity_id
_entity_poly.type
_entity_poly.pdbx_seq_one_letter_code
_entity_poly.pdbx_strand_id
1 'polypeptide(L)'
;MRATGDNRSANYLSAVNLIADHLQQRKVQILDPSGRPVRSTPYNFSRSAAKKTGSMRNWTPRPVATNYQDSYEREFIASRAIDLVNSDAQAAGTVDTMATTVVGAGLRVYPNLDEVVLGLSEKRISKIEDAETSVFDAWCPFADVTGRLSFGELQYLAMRSMVQFGEYLFLVHMLDDPSRPYMLGLQSIHPMRLSTPGDLMNQENIKDGIEIDSYGAPKAYWIKTSDAMTTDVSSNYKRIAARAGHRIKVLHGYAVRDPEQFRGISLLAPAMKLYRDFADYLDAELVSNIVTSAFSLFIATGQNTDPVYPATNLSTITDTATKSDGTEYDERYQELVPGLIMYGSEGEQPHPIQAQRPGVTFKPFVKVVGQSIAMALGIPYPVLFKDFDGMNFASYRSAMLEAWRVYKQHRTWLGAGLCQPVYRMLIEEAYLKGEIKVPRFYDRMFHVTRAQWVGPAKGQIEPVKETQGDVLAIQNNLKSRTEVELEQNRDHKKTVKQLAAEQKELKAQGLDEAKFEMAPEGEGNNEPD
;
A
#
# COMPACT_ATOMS: atom_id res chain seq x y z
N MET A 1 74.55 -16.58 -25.85
CA MET A 1 73.24 -17.28 -25.74
C MET A 1 72.17 -16.29 -26.06
N ARG A 2 71.63 -16.32 -27.26
CA ARG A 2 70.56 -15.40 -27.75
C ARG A 2 69.34 -16.23 -28.14
N ALA A 3 68.19 -15.71 -27.70
CA ALA A 3 66.87 -15.78 -28.35
C ALA A 3 66.31 -17.17 -28.72
N THR A 4 65.41 -17.67 -27.84
CA THR A 4 64.42 -18.67 -28.21
C THR A 4 62.98 -18.28 -27.66
N GLY A 5 62.74 -16.97 -27.48
CA GLY A 5 61.49 -16.46 -26.95
C GLY A 5 60.46 -16.02 -27.98
N ASP A 6 60.83 -15.82 -29.24
CA ASP A 6 60.00 -15.04 -30.18
C ASP A 6 59.15 -15.87 -31.16
N ASN A 7 59.38 -17.18 -31.21
CA ASN A 7 58.63 -18.02 -32.19
C ASN A 7 57.29 -18.57 -31.72
N ARG A 8 56.97 -18.54 -30.42
CA ARG A 8 55.70 -19.02 -29.91
C ARG A 8 54.56 -17.99 -30.03
N SER A 9 54.87 -16.72 -29.81
CA SER A 9 53.88 -15.63 -29.96
C SER A 9 53.53 -15.37 -31.44
N ALA A 10 54.53 -15.46 -32.36
CA ALA A 10 54.27 -15.33 -33.78
C ALA A 10 53.42 -16.49 -34.33
N ASN A 11 53.66 -17.72 -33.87
CA ASN A 11 52.87 -18.89 -34.27
C ASN A 11 51.44 -18.84 -33.69
N TYR A 12 51.25 -18.26 -32.49
CA TYR A 12 49.92 -18.10 -31.90
C TYR A 12 49.11 -17.05 -32.66
N LEU A 13 49.68 -15.93 -33.02
CA LEU A 13 49.05 -14.87 -33.83
C LEU A 13 48.74 -15.34 -35.25
N SER A 14 49.61 -16.15 -35.88
CA SER A 14 49.32 -16.72 -37.18
C SER A 14 48.19 -17.76 -37.13
N ALA A 15 48.12 -18.59 -36.09
CA ALA A 15 47.03 -19.55 -35.89
C ALA A 15 45.70 -18.85 -35.63
N VAL A 16 45.68 -17.79 -34.83
CA VAL A 16 44.46 -16.98 -34.58
C VAL A 16 43.99 -16.29 -35.86
N ASN A 17 44.90 -15.76 -36.68
CA ASN A 17 44.53 -15.16 -37.95
C ASN A 17 44.02 -16.19 -38.96
N LEU A 18 44.61 -17.39 -39.01
CA LEU A 18 44.13 -18.49 -39.87
C LEU A 18 42.75 -18.97 -39.47
N ILE A 19 42.44 -19.04 -38.18
CA ILE A 19 41.13 -19.35 -37.66
C ILE A 19 40.14 -18.22 -37.98
N ALA A 20 40.52 -16.98 -37.84
CA ALA A 20 39.72 -15.82 -38.20
C ALA A 20 39.38 -15.80 -39.70
N ASP A 21 40.37 -16.06 -40.59
CA ASP A 21 40.15 -16.15 -42.04
C ASP A 21 39.26 -17.35 -42.43
N HIS A 22 39.41 -18.49 -41.76
CA HIS A 22 38.58 -19.68 -42.00
C HIS A 22 37.12 -19.48 -41.57
N LEU A 23 36.90 -18.71 -40.48
CA LEU A 23 35.57 -18.34 -40.02
C LEU A 23 34.92 -17.30 -40.98
N GLN A 24 35.69 -16.39 -41.56
CA GLN A 24 35.19 -15.46 -42.58
C GLN A 24 34.78 -16.17 -43.88
N GLN A 25 35.57 -17.18 -44.32
CA GLN A 25 35.24 -17.97 -45.52
C GLN A 25 33.96 -18.82 -45.36
N ARG A 26 33.62 -19.22 -44.14
CA ARG A 26 32.39 -19.98 -43.85
C ARG A 26 31.16 -19.09 -43.54
N LYS A 27 31.26 -17.77 -43.67
CA LYS A 27 30.20 -16.80 -43.26
C LYS A 27 29.77 -16.97 -41.80
N VAL A 28 30.59 -17.60 -40.95
CA VAL A 28 30.30 -17.70 -39.51
C VAL A 28 30.85 -16.44 -38.87
N GLN A 29 29.98 -15.58 -38.42
CA GLN A 29 30.34 -14.39 -37.66
C GLN A 29 30.20 -14.68 -36.17
N ILE A 30 31.25 -14.43 -35.39
CA ILE A 30 31.14 -14.43 -33.93
C ILE A 30 30.45 -13.13 -33.54
N LEU A 31 29.28 -13.28 -32.95
CA LEU A 31 28.49 -12.16 -32.46
C LEU A 31 28.81 -11.96 -30.98
N ASP A 32 28.84 -10.68 -30.54
CA ASP A 32 28.89 -10.36 -29.14
C ASP A 32 27.53 -10.72 -28.46
N PRO A 33 27.43 -10.72 -27.15
CA PRO A 33 26.14 -10.99 -26.46
C PRO A 33 25.00 -10.07 -26.87
N SER A 34 25.26 -8.98 -27.60
CA SER A 34 24.25 -8.07 -28.16
C SER A 34 23.82 -8.44 -29.60
N GLY A 35 24.35 -9.56 -30.14
CA GLY A 35 24.03 -10.05 -31.49
C GLY A 35 24.70 -9.26 -32.62
N ARG A 36 25.75 -8.51 -32.35
CA ARG A 36 26.55 -7.78 -33.36
C ARG A 36 27.84 -8.51 -33.65
N PRO A 37 28.37 -8.40 -34.88
CA PRO A 37 29.70 -8.88 -35.17
C PRO A 37 30.72 -8.27 -34.21
N VAL A 38 31.62 -9.11 -33.65
CA VAL A 38 32.66 -8.65 -32.75
C VAL A 38 33.59 -7.72 -33.55
N ARG A 39 33.29 -6.43 -33.52
CA ARG A 39 34.19 -5.37 -34.01
C ARG A 39 34.65 -4.57 -32.81
N SER A 40 35.89 -4.22 -32.75
CA SER A 40 36.43 -3.30 -31.77
C SER A 40 35.85 -1.90 -32.00
N THR A 41 34.68 -1.62 -31.42
CA THR A 41 34.07 -0.29 -31.48
C THR A 41 34.32 0.45 -30.17
N PRO A 42 34.73 1.72 -30.23
CA PRO A 42 35.18 2.48 -29.05
C PRO A 42 34.01 3.06 -28.19
N TYR A 43 32.80 2.54 -28.25
CA TYR A 43 31.72 3.00 -27.37
C TYR A 43 31.63 2.13 -26.12
N ASN A 44 32.48 2.43 -25.16
CA ASN A 44 32.38 1.92 -23.81
C ASN A 44 31.29 2.71 -23.06
N PHE A 45 30.06 2.19 -23.03
CA PHE A 45 29.09 2.66 -22.04
C PHE A 45 29.63 2.34 -20.64
N SER A 46 30.01 3.37 -19.87
CA SER A 46 30.60 3.20 -18.55
C SER A 46 29.59 2.62 -17.54
N ARG A 47 28.29 2.90 -17.71
CA ARG A 47 27.22 2.43 -16.84
C ARG A 47 26.62 1.14 -17.37
N SER A 48 26.55 0.10 -16.52
CA SER A 48 25.96 -1.21 -16.87
C SER A 48 24.50 -1.11 -17.34
N ALA A 49 23.72 -0.19 -16.77
CA ALA A 49 22.32 0.05 -17.15
C ALA A 49 22.16 0.55 -18.61
N ALA A 50 23.19 1.17 -19.20
CA ALA A 50 23.16 1.65 -20.58
C ALA A 50 23.71 0.62 -21.59
N LYS A 51 24.29 -0.49 -21.13
CA LYS A 51 24.86 -1.53 -21.98
C LYS A 51 23.75 -2.33 -22.66
N LYS A 52 23.92 -2.60 -23.95
CA LYS A 52 23.03 -3.50 -24.73
C LYS A 52 23.59 -4.93 -24.79
N THR A 53 24.06 -5.46 -23.65
CA THR A 53 24.69 -6.79 -23.54
C THR A 53 24.11 -7.55 -22.35
N GLY A 54 24.21 -8.87 -22.33
CA GLY A 54 23.70 -9.71 -21.26
C GLY A 54 22.18 -9.58 -21.08
N SER A 55 21.72 -9.46 -19.85
CA SER A 55 20.30 -9.30 -19.51
C SER A 55 19.64 -8.02 -20.05
N MET A 56 20.45 -6.99 -20.36
CA MET A 56 19.98 -5.72 -20.91
C MET A 56 19.80 -5.73 -22.44
N ARG A 57 20.17 -6.82 -23.13
CA ARG A 57 20.19 -6.90 -24.59
C ARG A 57 18.84 -6.60 -25.23
N ASN A 58 17.78 -7.22 -24.71
CA ASN A 58 16.43 -7.14 -25.23
C ASN A 58 15.55 -6.15 -24.45
N TRP A 59 16.12 -5.49 -23.45
CA TRP A 59 15.38 -4.52 -22.65
C TRP A 59 15.60 -3.11 -23.23
N THR A 60 14.72 -2.71 -24.13
CA THR A 60 14.74 -1.41 -24.83
C THR A 60 13.42 -0.67 -24.61
N PRO A 61 13.15 -0.19 -23.37
CA PRO A 61 11.95 0.58 -23.11
C PRO A 61 11.98 1.88 -23.94
N ARG A 62 10.80 2.30 -24.44
CA ARG A 62 10.65 3.57 -25.10
C ARG A 62 10.64 4.69 -24.06
N PRO A 63 11.29 5.85 -24.31
CA PRO A 63 11.12 7.02 -23.45
C PRO A 63 9.70 7.57 -23.69
N VAL A 64 8.80 7.29 -22.78
CA VAL A 64 7.42 7.78 -22.80
C VAL A 64 7.22 8.59 -21.53
N ALA A 65 6.57 9.74 -21.62
CA ALA A 65 6.20 10.51 -20.44
C ALA A 65 5.26 9.69 -19.55
N THR A 66 5.51 9.71 -18.24
CA THR A 66 4.79 8.93 -17.23
C THR A 66 3.27 9.11 -17.36
N ASN A 67 2.80 10.33 -17.55
CA ASN A 67 1.37 10.61 -17.73
C ASN A 67 0.75 9.89 -18.92
N TYR A 68 1.48 9.80 -20.03
CA TYR A 68 0.96 9.16 -21.23
C TYR A 68 0.85 7.64 -21.03
N GLN A 69 1.86 7.02 -20.43
CA GLN A 69 1.83 5.61 -20.11
C GLN A 69 0.73 5.30 -19.08
N ASP A 70 0.69 6.05 -17.99
CA ASP A 70 -0.29 5.90 -16.91
C ASP A 70 -1.73 6.03 -17.41
N SER A 71 -1.99 6.92 -18.38
CA SER A 71 -3.31 7.13 -18.97
C SER A 71 -3.86 5.86 -19.62
N TYR A 72 -3.02 5.12 -20.33
CA TYR A 72 -3.42 3.86 -20.98
C TYR A 72 -3.53 2.68 -20.01
N GLU A 73 -2.70 2.65 -18.96
CA GLU A 73 -2.59 1.52 -18.06
C GLU A 73 -3.52 1.64 -16.84
N ARG A 74 -3.93 2.86 -16.46
CA ARG A 74 -4.65 3.14 -15.21
C ARG A 74 -5.93 2.33 -15.04
N GLU A 75 -6.76 2.24 -16.08
CA GLU A 75 -8.03 1.51 -16.01
C GLU A 75 -7.81 0.02 -15.77
N PHE A 76 -6.83 -0.59 -16.45
CA PHE A 76 -6.47 -1.99 -16.26
C PHE A 76 -5.88 -2.23 -14.86
N ILE A 77 -5.00 -1.33 -14.39
CA ILE A 77 -4.40 -1.43 -13.06
C ILE A 77 -5.48 -1.29 -11.98
N ALA A 78 -6.40 -0.34 -12.13
CA ALA A 78 -7.49 -0.14 -11.18
C ALA A 78 -8.45 -1.34 -11.14
N SER A 79 -8.83 -1.90 -12.29
CA SER A 79 -9.67 -3.09 -12.37
C SER A 79 -9.01 -4.31 -11.70
N ARG A 80 -7.71 -4.51 -11.96
CA ARG A 80 -6.92 -5.56 -11.30
C ARG A 80 -6.77 -5.32 -9.80
N ALA A 81 -6.63 -4.06 -9.37
CA ALA A 81 -6.59 -3.72 -7.95
C ALA A 81 -7.91 -4.03 -7.23
N ILE A 82 -9.05 -3.80 -7.91
CA ILE A 82 -10.38 -4.16 -7.37
C ILE A 82 -10.49 -5.66 -7.20
N ASP A 83 -10.21 -6.41 -8.26
CA ASP A 83 -10.27 -7.88 -8.23
C ASP A 83 -9.34 -8.46 -7.15
N LEU A 84 -8.10 -8.00 -7.12
CA LEU A 84 -7.10 -8.45 -6.17
C LEU A 84 -7.49 -8.18 -4.71
N VAL A 85 -7.96 -6.97 -4.39
CA VAL A 85 -8.36 -6.61 -3.02
C VAL A 85 -9.63 -7.33 -2.58
N ASN A 86 -10.50 -7.73 -3.52
CA ASN A 86 -11.73 -8.46 -3.22
C ASN A 86 -11.52 -9.98 -3.10
N SER A 87 -10.52 -10.54 -3.80
CA SER A 87 -10.32 -11.99 -3.90
C SER A 87 -9.08 -12.51 -3.15
N ASP A 88 -8.06 -11.69 -2.94
CA ASP A 88 -6.81 -12.09 -2.28
C ASP A 88 -6.72 -11.54 -0.85
N ALA A 89 -6.62 -12.46 0.12
CA ALA A 89 -6.60 -12.12 1.54
C ALA A 89 -5.39 -11.27 1.94
N GLN A 90 -4.24 -11.45 1.28
CA GLN A 90 -3.01 -10.75 1.61
C GLN A 90 -3.02 -9.33 1.04
N ALA A 91 -3.54 -9.16 -0.17
CA ALA A 91 -3.72 -7.84 -0.77
C ALA A 91 -4.78 -7.02 0.00
N ALA A 92 -5.91 -7.62 0.34
CA ALA A 92 -6.92 -7.01 1.22
C ALA A 92 -6.32 -6.60 2.56
N GLY A 93 -5.63 -7.53 3.23
CA GLY A 93 -4.96 -7.29 4.50
C GLY A 93 -3.89 -6.19 4.43
N THR A 94 -3.20 -6.06 3.31
CA THR A 94 -2.23 -4.98 3.06
C THR A 94 -2.92 -3.62 3.02
N VAL A 95 -4.00 -3.48 2.23
CA VAL A 95 -4.75 -2.22 2.12
C VAL A 95 -5.33 -1.81 3.48
N ASP A 96 -5.93 -2.76 4.20
CA ASP A 96 -6.54 -2.50 5.50
C ASP A 96 -5.48 -2.18 6.58
N THR A 97 -4.34 -2.88 6.57
CA THR A 97 -3.23 -2.59 7.51
C THR A 97 -2.69 -1.19 7.29
N MET A 98 -2.47 -0.78 6.03
CA MET A 98 -2.01 0.57 5.72
C MET A 98 -3.03 1.63 6.15
N ALA A 99 -4.31 1.47 5.79
CA ALA A 99 -5.36 2.42 6.14
C ALA A 99 -5.53 2.54 7.66
N THR A 100 -5.55 1.42 8.37
CA THR A 100 -5.71 1.39 9.83
C THR A 100 -4.50 2.01 10.54
N THR A 101 -3.28 1.72 10.10
CA THR A 101 -2.07 2.23 10.78
C THR A 101 -1.83 3.71 10.50
N VAL A 102 -2.17 4.19 9.30
CA VAL A 102 -2.01 5.60 8.94
C VAL A 102 -3.09 6.46 9.61
N VAL A 103 -4.35 6.05 9.53
CA VAL A 103 -5.52 6.85 9.93
C VAL A 103 -6.13 6.41 11.26
N GLY A 104 -6.23 5.10 11.50
CA GLY A 104 -6.95 4.56 12.65
C GLY A 104 -8.42 5.00 12.67
N ALA A 105 -8.85 5.56 13.77
CA ALA A 105 -10.20 6.12 13.93
C ALA A 105 -10.34 7.55 13.36
N GLY A 106 -9.32 8.07 12.71
CA GLY A 106 -9.26 9.43 12.16
C GLY A 106 -8.10 10.24 12.73
N LEU A 107 -7.52 11.10 11.88
CA LEU A 107 -6.53 12.07 12.31
C LEU A 107 -7.23 13.18 13.10
N ARG A 108 -6.72 13.47 14.26
CA ARG A 108 -7.23 14.56 15.13
C ARG A 108 -6.55 15.87 14.79
N VAL A 109 -7.31 16.94 14.83
CA VAL A 109 -6.77 18.29 14.69
C VAL A 109 -6.16 18.75 16.02
N TYR A 110 -5.00 19.37 15.92
CA TYR A 110 -4.36 20.08 17.02
C TYR A 110 -4.05 21.51 16.52
N PRO A 111 -4.92 22.50 16.82
CA PRO A 111 -4.69 23.87 16.43
C PRO A 111 -3.36 24.39 17.02
N ASN A 112 -2.60 25.11 16.21
CA ASN A 112 -1.32 25.66 16.61
C ASN A 112 -1.17 27.04 15.95
N LEU A 113 -1.88 28.02 16.52
CA LEU A 113 -1.96 29.35 15.98
C LEU A 113 -0.63 30.09 16.19
N ASP A 114 -0.30 30.97 15.26
CA ASP A 114 0.93 31.77 15.32
C ASP A 114 0.70 33.08 16.14
N GLU A 115 1.13 33.05 17.41
CA GLU A 115 0.94 34.13 18.35
C GLU A 115 1.60 35.43 17.87
N VAL A 116 2.79 35.34 17.30
CA VAL A 116 3.59 36.50 16.87
C VAL A 116 2.90 37.20 15.71
N VAL A 117 2.48 36.45 14.71
CA VAL A 117 1.82 37.03 13.52
C VAL A 117 0.42 37.54 13.84
N LEU A 118 -0.29 36.85 14.71
CA LEU A 118 -1.65 37.26 15.11
C LEU A 118 -1.63 38.46 16.05
N GLY A 119 -0.57 38.69 16.82
CA GLY A 119 -0.46 39.74 17.80
C GLY A 119 -1.53 39.65 18.90
N LEU A 120 -1.91 38.42 19.26
CA LEU A 120 -2.91 38.12 20.28
C LEU A 120 -2.21 37.58 21.54
N SER A 121 -2.80 37.83 22.71
CA SER A 121 -2.30 37.23 23.94
C SER A 121 -2.52 35.73 23.98
N GLU A 122 -1.63 35.00 24.63
CA GLU A 122 -1.69 33.55 24.82
C GLU A 122 -3.07 33.06 25.29
N LYS A 123 -3.66 33.75 26.27
CA LYS A 123 -5.02 33.45 26.77
C LYS A 123 -6.08 33.57 25.70
N ARG A 124 -5.94 34.48 24.74
CA ARG A 124 -6.87 34.68 23.63
C ARG A 124 -6.66 33.61 22.56
N ILE A 125 -5.40 33.31 22.27
CA ILE A 125 -5.02 32.18 21.36
C ILE A 125 -5.62 30.88 21.89
N SER A 126 -5.38 30.52 23.15
CA SER A 126 -5.91 29.32 23.75
C SER A 126 -7.45 29.20 23.64
N LYS A 127 -8.17 30.32 23.82
CA LYS A 127 -9.63 30.36 23.65
C LYS A 127 -10.06 30.11 22.19
N ILE A 128 -9.31 30.65 21.23
CA ILE A 128 -9.59 30.42 19.81
C ILE A 128 -9.34 28.96 19.45
N GLU A 129 -8.22 28.38 19.87
CA GLU A 129 -7.88 26.97 19.64
C GLU A 129 -8.89 26.02 20.27
N ASP A 130 -9.37 26.31 21.47
CA ASP A 130 -10.45 25.55 22.13
C ASP A 130 -11.75 25.65 21.32
N ALA A 131 -12.11 26.85 20.79
CA ALA A 131 -13.29 27.02 19.95
C ALA A 131 -13.15 26.28 18.61
N GLU A 132 -12.00 26.38 17.96
CA GLU A 132 -11.72 25.65 16.71
C GLU A 132 -11.81 24.14 16.88
N THR A 133 -11.26 23.60 17.97
CA THR A 133 -11.37 22.18 18.31
C THR A 133 -12.83 21.78 18.52
N SER A 134 -13.61 22.60 19.23
CA SER A 134 -15.03 22.35 19.46
C SER A 134 -15.85 22.35 18.16
N VAL A 135 -15.57 23.31 17.27
CA VAL A 135 -16.18 23.40 15.93
C VAL A 135 -15.88 22.13 15.11
N PHE A 136 -14.62 21.72 15.12
CA PHE A 136 -14.20 20.53 14.39
C PHE A 136 -14.84 19.24 14.94
N ASP A 137 -14.84 19.07 16.27
CA ASP A 137 -15.45 17.91 16.92
C ASP A 137 -16.96 17.84 16.64
N ALA A 138 -17.66 18.99 16.63
CA ALA A 138 -19.09 19.06 16.32
C ALA A 138 -19.42 18.73 14.85
N TRP A 139 -18.53 19.13 13.91
CA TRP A 139 -18.73 18.89 12.49
C TRP A 139 -18.37 17.46 12.06
N CYS A 140 -17.36 16.82 12.66
CA CYS A 140 -16.84 15.51 12.25
C CYS A 140 -17.90 14.45 11.99
N PRO A 141 -18.94 14.25 12.83
CA PRO A 141 -19.99 13.26 12.58
C PRO A 141 -20.85 13.54 11.33
N PHE A 142 -20.86 14.80 10.87
CA PHE A 142 -21.67 15.29 9.76
C PHE A 142 -20.84 15.60 8.49
N ALA A 143 -19.63 15.12 8.41
CA ALA A 143 -18.72 15.46 7.31
C ALA A 143 -19.20 14.94 5.95
N ASP A 144 -19.81 13.76 5.90
CA ASP A 144 -20.31 13.15 4.66
C ASP A 144 -21.64 13.78 4.22
N VAL A 145 -21.77 14.08 2.92
CA VAL A 145 -23.02 14.59 2.35
C VAL A 145 -24.17 13.58 2.42
N THR A 146 -23.85 12.29 2.44
CA THR A 146 -24.87 11.22 2.55
C THR A 146 -25.25 10.93 4.00
N GLY A 147 -24.57 11.51 4.97
CA GLY A 147 -24.80 11.30 6.40
C GLY A 147 -24.42 9.92 6.94
N ARG A 148 -23.68 9.12 6.16
CA ARG A 148 -23.30 7.75 6.53
C ARG A 148 -21.95 7.65 7.22
N LEU A 149 -21.02 8.54 6.89
CA LEU A 149 -19.63 8.47 7.32
C LEU A 149 -19.24 9.72 8.09
N SER A 150 -18.50 9.53 9.17
CA SER A 150 -17.78 10.59 9.87
C SER A 150 -16.55 11.04 9.09
N PHE A 151 -15.96 12.17 9.48
CA PHE A 151 -14.70 12.63 8.84
C PHE A 151 -13.55 11.63 9.03
N GLY A 152 -13.47 10.94 10.16
CA GLY A 152 -12.48 9.90 10.38
C GLY A 152 -12.63 8.73 9.39
N GLU A 153 -13.89 8.29 9.14
CA GLU A 153 -14.17 7.24 8.16
C GLU A 153 -13.92 7.72 6.72
N LEU A 154 -14.18 8.99 6.39
CA LEU A 154 -13.81 9.56 5.09
C LEU A 154 -12.28 9.62 4.90
N GLN A 155 -11.52 9.93 5.95
CA GLN A 155 -10.04 9.85 5.91
C GLN A 155 -9.56 8.42 5.69
N TYR A 156 -10.18 7.44 6.37
CA TYR A 156 -9.88 6.03 6.18
C TYR A 156 -10.17 5.58 4.75
N LEU A 157 -11.33 5.97 4.21
CA LEU A 157 -11.70 5.70 2.83
C LEU A 157 -10.73 6.35 1.83
N ALA A 158 -10.28 7.59 2.11
CA ALA A 158 -9.28 8.27 1.29
C ALA A 158 -7.94 7.52 1.27
N MET A 159 -7.46 7.05 2.43
CA MET A 159 -6.22 6.28 2.51
C MET A 159 -6.35 4.93 1.82
N ARG A 160 -7.48 4.24 2.00
CA ARG A 160 -7.80 2.99 1.31
C ARG A 160 -7.80 3.18 -0.21
N SER A 161 -8.47 4.24 -0.69
CA SER A 161 -8.49 4.62 -2.10
C SER A 161 -7.08 4.94 -2.65
N MET A 162 -6.26 5.62 -1.85
CA MET A 162 -4.87 5.94 -2.21
C MET A 162 -4.01 4.67 -2.38
N VAL A 163 -4.18 3.66 -1.54
CA VAL A 163 -3.46 2.39 -1.67
C VAL A 163 -3.96 1.62 -2.89
N GLN A 164 -5.27 1.50 -3.04
CA GLN A 164 -5.91 0.67 -4.06
C GLN A 164 -5.85 1.29 -5.46
N PHE A 165 -6.13 2.61 -5.58
CA PHE A 165 -6.21 3.32 -6.87
C PHE A 165 -5.05 4.30 -7.10
N GLY A 166 -4.29 4.62 -6.06
CA GLY A 166 -3.22 5.61 -6.09
C GLY A 166 -3.67 7.03 -5.79
N GLU A 167 -4.97 7.27 -5.66
CA GLU A 167 -5.55 8.59 -5.49
C GLU A 167 -6.89 8.54 -4.76
N TYR A 168 -7.31 9.70 -4.23
CA TYR A 168 -8.65 9.92 -3.70
C TYR A 168 -9.27 11.18 -4.30
N LEU A 169 -10.59 11.23 -4.38
CA LEU A 169 -11.35 12.33 -4.97
C LEU A 169 -12.57 12.66 -4.11
N PHE A 170 -12.67 13.91 -3.67
CA PHE A 170 -13.84 14.42 -2.96
C PHE A 170 -14.37 15.69 -3.61
N LEU A 171 -15.68 15.82 -3.67
CA LEU A 171 -16.36 17.07 -3.98
C LEU A 171 -16.77 17.76 -2.70
N VAL A 172 -16.58 19.08 -2.66
CA VAL A 172 -16.96 19.93 -1.55
C VAL A 172 -18.31 20.57 -1.84
N HIS A 173 -19.26 20.35 -0.95
CA HIS A 173 -20.60 20.90 -1.01
C HIS A 173 -20.87 21.82 0.19
N MET A 174 -21.75 22.80 -0.01
CA MET A 174 -22.35 23.58 1.05
C MET A 174 -23.83 23.21 1.10
N LEU A 175 -24.24 22.49 2.13
CA LEU A 175 -25.60 21.95 2.28
C LEU A 175 -26.39 22.85 3.23
N ASP A 176 -27.48 23.40 2.73
CA ASP A 176 -28.42 24.16 3.55
C ASP A 176 -29.42 23.19 4.18
N ASP A 177 -28.98 22.53 5.25
CA ASP A 177 -29.72 21.51 5.99
C ASP A 177 -29.72 21.87 7.50
N PRO A 178 -30.89 22.21 8.07
CA PRO A 178 -31.00 22.59 9.48
C PRO A 178 -30.59 21.50 10.48
N SER A 179 -30.55 20.22 10.04
CA SER A 179 -30.12 19.12 10.89
C SER A 179 -28.60 19.06 11.08
N ARG A 180 -27.85 19.81 10.31
CA ARG A 180 -26.39 19.86 10.32
C ARG A 180 -25.87 21.08 11.05
N PRO A 181 -24.85 20.92 11.91
CA PRO A 181 -24.26 22.07 12.61
C PRO A 181 -23.54 23.04 11.65
N TYR A 182 -23.00 22.51 10.55
CA TYR A 182 -22.28 23.28 9.51
C TYR A 182 -22.73 22.82 8.12
N MET A 183 -22.68 23.76 7.16
CA MET A 183 -23.08 23.51 5.77
C MET A 183 -22.04 22.70 5.00
N LEU A 184 -20.77 22.73 5.43
CA LEU A 184 -19.66 22.02 4.77
C LEU A 184 -19.93 20.53 4.77
N GLY A 185 -19.94 19.92 3.58
CA GLY A 185 -20.08 18.49 3.39
C GLY A 185 -19.12 17.98 2.29
N LEU A 186 -18.65 16.77 2.44
CA LEU A 186 -17.75 16.09 1.53
C LEU A 186 -18.47 14.93 0.85
N GLN A 187 -18.34 14.83 -0.47
CA GLN A 187 -18.83 13.70 -1.24
C GLN A 187 -17.62 12.91 -1.77
N SER A 188 -17.48 11.66 -1.36
CA SER A 188 -16.48 10.77 -1.94
C SER A 188 -16.90 10.35 -3.35
N ILE A 189 -15.97 10.47 -4.28
CA ILE A 189 -16.15 10.08 -5.69
C ILE A 189 -15.12 9.01 -6.03
N HIS A 190 -15.57 7.95 -6.69
CA HIS A 190 -14.66 6.91 -7.15
C HIS A 190 -13.68 7.47 -8.19
N PRO A 191 -12.34 7.30 -8.03
CA PRO A 191 -11.34 7.90 -8.90
C PRO A 191 -11.52 7.56 -10.38
N MET A 192 -12.03 6.38 -10.72
CA MET A 192 -12.29 5.95 -12.10
C MET A 192 -13.41 6.74 -12.79
N ARG A 193 -14.18 7.55 -12.06
CA ARG A 193 -15.14 8.49 -12.65
C ARG A 193 -14.46 9.75 -13.21
N LEU A 194 -13.22 10.01 -12.83
CA LEU A 194 -12.42 11.11 -13.36
C LEU A 194 -11.78 10.64 -14.67
N SER A 195 -12.27 11.11 -15.80
CA SER A 195 -11.75 10.75 -17.12
C SER A 195 -12.06 11.84 -18.14
N THR A 196 -11.30 11.85 -19.24
CA THR A 196 -11.46 12.83 -20.31
C THR A 196 -12.66 12.45 -21.19
N PRO A 197 -13.62 13.37 -21.47
CA PRO A 197 -14.65 13.15 -22.49
C PRO A 197 -14.04 12.86 -23.86
N GLY A 198 -14.69 11.99 -24.64
CA GLY A 198 -14.16 11.54 -25.93
C GLY A 198 -13.92 12.66 -26.95
N ASP A 199 -14.79 13.68 -26.95
CA ASP A 199 -14.70 14.88 -27.79
C ASP A 199 -13.53 15.82 -27.37
N LEU A 200 -13.01 15.67 -26.16
CA LEU A 200 -11.94 16.51 -25.60
C LEU A 200 -10.58 15.79 -25.51
N MET A 201 -10.46 14.56 -25.98
CA MET A 201 -9.23 13.76 -25.89
C MET A 201 -8.00 14.40 -26.55
N ASN A 202 -8.22 15.22 -27.58
CA ASN A 202 -7.15 15.87 -28.32
C ASN A 202 -6.75 17.25 -27.75
N GLN A 203 -7.33 17.68 -26.65
CA GLN A 203 -6.98 18.97 -26.04
C GLN A 203 -5.73 18.83 -25.16
N GLU A 204 -4.69 19.60 -25.48
CA GLU A 204 -3.41 19.56 -24.77
C GLU A 204 -3.50 19.98 -23.30
N ASN A 205 -4.46 20.85 -22.98
CA ASN A 205 -4.69 21.34 -21.62
C ASN A 205 -5.56 20.40 -20.76
N ILE A 206 -6.00 19.25 -21.29
CA ILE A 206 -6.74 18.24 -20.53
C ILE A 206 -5.90 16.97 -20.40
N LYS A 207 -5.55 16.61 -19.17
CA LYS A 207 -4.77 15.42 -18.82
C LYS A 207 -5.63 14.51 -17.96
N ASP A 208 -6.06 13.37 -18.49
CA ASP A 208 -6.84 12.35 -17.79
C ASP A 208 -8.04 12.89 -16.98
N GLY A 209 -8.84 13.74 -17.61
CA GLY A 209 -10.00 14.37 -17.00
C GLY A 209 -9.70 15.60 -16.17
N ILE A 210 -8.46 16.06 -16.09
CA ILE A 210 -8.05 17.27 -15.38
C ILE A 210 -7.68 18.36 -16.39
N GLU A 211 -8.41 19.45 -16.37
CA GLU A 211 -8.07 20.65 -17.11
C GLU A 211 -7.03 21.45 -16.33
N ILE A 212 -5.90 21.75 -16.95
CA ILE A 212 -4.76 22.43 -16.34
C ILE A 212 -4.53 23.81 -16.94
N ASP A 213 -3.86 24.67 -16.19
CA ASP A 213 -3.35 25.95 -16.67
C ASP A 213 -1.93 25.82 -17.26
N SER A 214 -1.33 26.96 -17.61
CA SER A 214 0.03 27.04 -18.17
C SER A 214 1.13 26.58 -17.21
N TYR A 215 0.85 26.49 -15.91
CA TYR A 215 1.77 26.02 -14.88
C TYR A 215 1.49 24.56 -14.47
N GLY A 216 0.48 23.91 -15.07
CA GLY A 216 0.03 22.58 -14.70
C GLY A 216 -0.92 22.55 -13.50
N ALA A 217 -1.40 23.70 -13.01
CA ALA A 217 -2.33 23.72 -11.89
C ALA A 217 -3.76 23.37 -12.35
N PRO A 218 -4.52 22.56 -11.58
CA PRO A 218 -5.85 22.13 -11.97
C PRO A 218 -6.85 23.29 -11.97
N LYS A 219 -7.52 23.53 -13.13
CA LYS A 219 -8.63 24.49 -13.31
C LYS A 219 -9.99 23.84 -13.13
N ALA A 220 -10.17 22.64 -13.66
CA ALA A 220 -11.42 21.91 -13.58
C ALA A 220 -11.18 20.40 -13.68
N TYR A 221 -12.20 19.65 -13.28
CA TYR A 221 -12.24 18.19 -13.30
C TYR A 221 -13.45 17.73 -14.09
N TRP A 222 -13.25 16.75 -14.98
CA TRP A 222 -14.30 16.13 -15.78
C TRP A 222 -14.69 14.79 -15.14
N ILE A 223 -15.88 14.74 -14.57
CA ILE A 223 -16.36 13.60 -13.78
C ILE A 223 -17.54 12.96 -14.49
N LYS A 224 -17.46 11.65 -14.76
CA LYS A 224 -18.58 10.86 -15.28
C LYS A 224 -19.75 10.93 -14.30
N THR A 225 -20.96 11.13 -14.81
CA THR A 225 -22.20 11.09 -14.01
C THR A 225 -22.72 9.67 -13.81
N SER A 226 -22.36 8.75 -14.71
CA SER A 226 -22.61 7.32 -14.60
C SER A 226 -21.67 6.63 -13.59
N ASP A 227 -21.94 5.36 -13.27
CA ASP A 227 -21.10 4.57 -12.37
C ASP A 227 -19.65 4.44 -12.87
N ALA A 228 -18.74 4.21 -11.94
CA ALA A 228 -17.29 4.24 -12.16
C ALA A 228 -16.82 3.28 -13.27
N MET A 229 -17.45 2.12 -13.39
CA MET A 229 -17.04 1.02 -14.28
C MET A 229 -17.92 0.90 -15.52
N THR A 230 -18.83 1.87 -15.77
CA THR A 230 -19.64 1.86 -16.98
C THR A 230 -18.79 2.21 -18.19
N THR A 231 -18.69 1.28 -19.14
CA THR A 231 -17.99 1.46 -20.43
C THR A 231 -18.82 2.21 -21.47
N ASP A 232 -19.98 2.75 -21.07
CA ASP A 232 -20.90 3.41 -21.97
C ASP A 232 -20.27 4.65 -22.59
N VAL A 233 -20.11 4.64 -23.91
CA VAL A 233 -19.52 5.73 -24.70
C VAL A 233 -20.39 6.99 -24.64
N SER A 234 -21.66 6.86 -24.26
CA SER A 234 -22.63 7.95 -24.07
C SER A 234 -22.59 8.56 -22.67
N SER A 235 -21.58 8.26 -21.86
CA SER A 235 -21.46 8.79 -20.50
C SER A 235 -21.52 10.32 -20.48
N ASN A 236 -22.48 10.87 -19.77
CA ASN A 236 -22.53 12.30 -19.51
C ASN A 236 -21.44 12.70 -18.54
N TYR A 237 -20.70 13.75 -18.88
CA TYR A 237 -19.65 14.31 -18.02
C TYR A 237 -20.13 15.62 -17.40
N LYS A 238 -19.74 15.84 -16.17
CA LYS A 238 -19.90 17.13 -15.49
C LYS A 238 -18.54 17.77 -15.30
N ARG A 239 -18.36 18.97 -15.89
CA ARG A 239 -17.19 19.80 -15.65
C ARG A 239 -17.35 20.51 -14.31
N ILE A 240 -16.47 20.27 -13.36
CA ILE A 240 -16.47 20.88 -12.03
C ILE A 240 -15.18 21.72 -11.90
N ALA A 241 -15.34 23.02 -11.66
CA ALA A 241 -14.21 23.90 -11.44
C ALA A 241 -13.43 23.45 -10.18
N ALA A 242 -12.11 23.47 -10.23
CA ALA A 242 -11.27 23.10 -9.08
C ALA A 242 -11.52 24.03 -7.89
N ARG A 243 -11.81 25.30 -8.17
CA ARG A 243 -12.10 26.34 -7.18
C ARG A 243 -13.26 27.24 -7.61
N ALA A 244 -13.91 27.86 -6.64
CA ALA A 244 -14.84 28.97 -6.84
C ALA A 244 -14.33 30.14 -6.01
N GLY A 245 -13.64 31.09 -6.65
CA GLY A 245 -12.85 32.10 -5.96
C GLY A 245 -11.71 31.46 -5.14
N HIS A 246 -11.66 31.75 -3.86
CA HIS A 246 -10.67 31.14 -2.95
C HIS A 246 -11.09 29.75 -2.43
N ARG A 247 -12.35 29.36 -2.55
CA ARG A 247 -12.87 28.10 -2.03
C ARG A 247 -12.58 26.92 -2.95
N ILE A 248 -12.09 25.84 -2.37
CA ILE A 248 -11.83 24.58 -3.07
C ILE A 248 -13.17 23.87 -3.31
N LYS A 249 -13.39 23.38 -4.54
CA LYS A 249 -14.56 22.57 -4.93
C LYS A 249 -14.24 21.11 -5.10
N VAL A 250 -12.99 20.80 -5.41
CA VAL A 250 -12.52 19.43 -5.63
C VAL A 250 -11.25 19.22 -4.82
N LEU A 251 -11.26 18.23 -3.95
CA LEU A 251 -10.09 17.74 -3.24
C LEU A 251 -9.63 16.45 -3.94
N HIS A 252 -8.53 16.54 -4.66
CA HIS A 252 -7.90 15.44 -5.35
C HIS A 252 -6.49 15.27 -4.81
N GLY A 253 -6.20 14.09 -4.25
CA GLY A 253 -4.89 13.80 -3.70
C GLY A 253 -4.34 12.48 -4.18
N TYR A 254 -3.04 12.45 -4.46
CA TYR A 254 -2.29 11.28 -4.90
C TYR A 254 -0.82 11.39 -4.51
N ALA A 255 -0.11 10.26 -4.48
CA ALA A 255 1.32 10.23 -4.25
C ALA A 255 2.06 10.58 -5.55
N VAL A 256 2.64 11.78 -5.60
CA VAL A 256 3.45 12.22 -6.72
C VAL A 256 4.76 11.44 -6.75
N ARG A 257 5.04 10.76 -7.85
CA ARG A 257 6.27 9.99 -8.10
C ARG A 257 7.11 10.58 -9.25
N ASP A 258 6.45 11.37 -10.09
CA ASP A 258 7.06 12.02 -11.25
C ASP A 258 6.62 13.49 -11.30
N PRO A 259 7.51 14.45 -11.65
CA PRO A 259 7.17 15.88 -11.66
C PRO A 259 5.99 16.26 -12.53
N GLU A 260 5.75 15.56 -13.64
CA GLU A 260 4.66 15.84 -14.58
C GLU A 260 3.43 14.92 -14.38
N GLN A 261 3.34 14.25 -13.25
CA GLN A 261 2.22 13.37 -12.93
C GLN A 261 1.00 14.18 -12.49
N PHE A 262 -0.16 13.95 -13.11
CA PHE A 262 -1.45 14.60 -12.78
C PHE A 262 -2.42 13.66 -12.07
N ARG A 263 -2.24 12.35 -12.16
CA ARG A 263 -3.08 11.32 -11.58
C ARG A 263 -2.25 10.28 -10.82
N GLY A 264 -2.86 9.66 -9.81
CA GLY A 264 -2.24 8.56 -9.08
C GLY A 264 -2.29 7.22 -9.82
N ILE A 265 -1.39 6.32 -9.46
CA ILE A 265 -1.40 4.90 -9.83
C ILE A 265 -1.35 4.09 -8.55
N SER A 266 -2.10 3.00 -8.50
CA SER A 266 -2.17 2.08 -7.35
C SER A 266 -0.81 1.84 -6.72
N LEU A 267 -0.71 1.94 -5.40
CA LEU A 267 0.51 1.58 -4.68
C LEU A 267 0.83 0.09 -4.80
N LEU A 268 -0.19 -0.74 -5.09
CA LEU A 268 -0.05 -2.17 -5.31
C LEU A 268 0.52 -2.51 -6.69
N ALA A 269 0.51 -1.58 -7.66
CA ALA A 269 0.86 -1.86 -9.05
C ALA A 269 2.18 -2.64 -9.21
N PRO A 270 3.30 -2.30 -8.55
CA PRO A 270 4.56 -3.04 -8.68
C PRO A 270 4.49 -4.48 -8.12
N ALA A 271 3.56 -4.74 -7.19
CA ALA A 271 3.41 -6.01 -6.49
C ALA A 271 2.26 -6.87 -7.02
N MET A 272 1.35 -6.33 -7.86
CA MET A 272 0.13 -7.04 -8.30
C MET A 272 0.42 -8.42 -8.91
N LYS A 273 1.43 -8.49 -9.79
CA LYS A 273 1.83 -9.75 -10.39
C LYS A 273 2.31 -10.75 -9.35
N LEU A 274 3.09 -10.29 -8.36
CA LEU A 274 3.60 -11.14 -7.30
C LEU A 274 2.49 -11.66 -6.39
N TYR A 275 1.48 -10.85 -6.07
CA TYR A 275 0.30 -11.30 -5.32
C TYR A 275 -0.43 -12.40 -6.09
N ARG A 276 -0.67 -12.21 -7.39
CA ARG A 276 -1.35 -13.20 -8.23
C ARG A 276 -0.56 -14.50 -8.33
N ASP A 277 0.74 -14.42 -8.68
CA ASP A 277 1.61 -15.59 -8.77
C ASP A 277 1.69 -16.33 -7.42
N PHE A 278 1.63 -15.59 -6.31
CA PHE A 278 1.69 -16.15 -4.96
C PHE A 278 0.39 -16.87 -4.57
N ALA A 279 -0.77 -16.30 -4.91
CA ALA A 279 -2.06 -16.95 -4.71
C ALA A 279 -2.15 -18.24 -5.53
N ASP A 280 -1.82 -18.20 -6.82
CA ASP A 280 -1.82 -19.37 -7.70
C ASP A 280 -0.85 -20.46 -7.19
N TYR A 281 0.28 -20.07 -6.61
CA TYR A 281 1.23 -21.02 -6.00
C TYR A 281 0.66 -21.67 -4.74
N LEU A 282 0.02 -20.90 -3.85
CA LEU A 282 -0.62 -21.43 -2.64
C LEU A 282 -1.74 -22.39 -2.99
N ASP A 283 -2.57 -22.08 -3.99
CA ASP A 283 -3.66 -22.93 -4.46
C ASP A 283 -3.10 -24.23 -5.05
N ALA A 284 -2.06 -24.16 -5.87
CA ALA A 284 -1.42 -25.35 -6.43
C ALA A 284 -0.80 -26.25 -5.34
N GLU A 285 -0.21 -25.67 -4.30
CA GLU A 285 0.35 -26.43 -3.17
C GLU A 285 -0.76 -27.08 -2.33
N LEU A 286 -1.87 -26.36 -2.10
CA LEU A 286 -3.04 -26.87 -1.40
C LEU A 286 -3.64 -28.06 -2.16
N VAL A 287 -3.87 -27.94 -3.47
CA VAL A 287 -4.36 -29.03 -4.32
C VAL A 287 -3.41 -30.22 -4.29
N SER A 288 -2.10 -29.98 -4.40
CA SER A 288 -1.09 -31.04 -4.32
C SER A 288 -1.13 -31.79 -2.98
N ASN A 289 -1.33 -31.06 -1.86
CA ASN A 289 -1.47 -31.66 -0.53
C ASN A 289 -2.77 -32.47 -0.41
N ILE A 290 -3.88 -31.98 -0.95
CA ILE A 290 -5.17 -32.70 -0.99
C ILE A 290 -5.00 -34.00 -1.78
N VAL A 291 -4.42 -33.93 -2.98
CA VAL A 291 -4.17 -35.10 -3.82
C VAL A 291 -3.29 -36.12 -3.09
N THR A 292 -2.17 -35.65 -2.52
CA THR A 292 -1.24 -36.54 -1.79
C THR A 292 -1.89 -37.22 -0.58
N SER A 293 -2.77 -36.49 0.13
CA SER A 293 -3.48 -37.04 1.30
C SER A 293 -4.67 -37.93 0.94
N ALA A 294 -5.20 -37.82 -0.28
CA ALA A 294 -6.30 -38.64 -0.74
C ALA A 294 -5.85 -40.08 -1.07
N PHE A 295 -4.62 -40.27 -1.56
CA PHE A 295 -4.10 -41.59 -1.90
C PHE A 295 -3.61 -42.32 -0.64
N SER A 296 -4.44 -43.21 -0.12
CA SER A 296 -4.07 -44.01 1.07
C SER A 296 -3.68 -45.46 0.74
N LEU A 297 -4.24 -46.09 -0.29
CA LEU A 297 -3.96 -47.49 -0.65
C LEU A 297 -4.15 -47.72 -2.14
N PHE A 298 -3.23 -48.49 -2.73
CA PHE A 298 -3.37 -49.03 -4.06
C PHE A 298 -3.37 -50.56 -3.96
N ILE A 299 -4.39 -51.22 -4.49
CA ILE A 299 -4.49 -52.69 -4.52
C ILE A 299 -4.21 -53.15 -5.94
N ALA A 300 -3.07 -53.79 -6.14
CA ALA A 300 -2.75 -54.45 -7.42
C ALA A 300 -3.42 -55.82 -7.50
N THR A 301 -4.12 -56.08 -8.59
CA THR A 301 -4.73 -57.39 -8.85
C THR A 301 -3.68 -58.33 -9.46
N GLY A 302 -3.50 -59.52 -8.86
CA GLY A 302 -2.58 -60.56 -9.39
C GLY A 302 -3.11 -61.24 -10.62
N GLN A 303 -2.20 -61.87 -11.40
CA GLN A 303 -2.58 -62.66 -12.58
C GLN A 303 -3.57 -63.79 -12.19
N ASN A 304 -4.67 -63.93 -12.93
CA ASN A 304 -5.73 -64.95 -12.81
C ASN A 304 -6.76 -64.78 -11.68
N THR A 305 -7.00 -63.60 -11.14
CA THR A 305 -8.17 -63.38 -10.30
C THR A 305 -9.10 -62.37 -10.97
N ASP A 306 -10.37 -62.75 -11.15
CA ASP A 306 -11.39 -61.79 -11.54
C ASP A 306 -11.35 -60.60 -10.55
N PRO A 307 -11.39 -59.37 -11.02
CA PRO A 307 -11.32 -58.20 -10.13
C PRO A 307 -12.54 -58.22 -9.19
N VAL A 308 -12.30 -58.60 -7.94
CA VAL A 308 -13.33 -58.51 -6.89
C VAL A 308 -13.46 -57.02 -6.54
N TYR A 309 -14.37 -56.38 -7.23
CA TYR A 309 -14.80 -55.03 -6.83
C TYR A 309 -15.65 -55.16 -5.57
N PRO A 310 -15.24 -54.71 -4.40
CA PRO A 310 -16.16 -54.65 -3.28
C PRO A 310 -17.31 -53.71 -3.68
N ALA A 311 -18.53 -54.22 -3.53
CA ALA A 311 -19.76 -53.46 -3.79
C ALA A 311 -19.96 -52.38 -2.73
N THR A 312 -19.00 -51.51 -2.55
CA THR A 312 -19.10 -50.33 -1.70
C THR A 312 -19.23 -49.14 -2.63
N ASN A 313 -20.30 -48.43 -2.46
CA ASN A 313 -20.83 -47.20 -3.07
C ASN A 313 -19.80 -46.13 -3.49
N LEU A 314 -18.75 -46.50 -4.20
CA LEU A 314 -17.94 -45.52 -4.94
C LEU A 314 -18.62 -45.31 -6.29
N SER A 315 -19.16 -44.15 -6.50
CA SER A 315 -19.71 -43.70 -7.78
C SER A 315 -18.56 -43.64 -8.82
N THR A 316 -18.25 -44.77 -9.42
CA THR A 316 -17.41 -44.79 -10.62
C THR A 316 -18.33 -44.46 -11.79
N ILE A 317 -18.21 -43.26 -12.32
CA ILE A 317 -18.89 -42.88 -13.55
C ILE A 317 -18.04 -43.51 -14.69
N THR A 318 -18.57 -44.48 -15.37
CA THR A 318 -17.99 -45.05 -16.60
C THR A 318 -18.62 -44.33 -17.78
N ASP A 319 -17.82 -43.64 -18.54
CA ASP A 319 -18.24 -43.05 -19.80
C ASP A 319 -17.49 -43.77 -20.92
N THR A 320 -18.18 -44.13 -22.02
CA THR A 320 -17.58 -44.84 -23.14
C THR A 320 -17.03 -43.82 -24.12
N ALA A 321 -15.71 -43.72 -24.25
CA ALA A 321 -15.05 -42.85 -25.20
C ALA A 321 -14.51 -43.66 -26.40
N THR A 322 -14.55 -43.09 -27.60
CA THR A 322 -14.08 -43.71 -28.83
C THR A 322 -12.76 -43.09 -29.26
N LYS A 323 -11.71 -43.91 -29.44
CA LYS A 323 -10.44 -43.46 -30.02
C LYS A 323 -10.60 -43.10 -31.48
N SER A 324 -9.65 -42.32 -32.02
CA SER A 324 -9.60 -41.93 -33.43
C SER A 324 -9.52 -43.09 -34.42
N ASP A 325 -9.20 -44.31 -33.95
CA ASP A 325 -9.19 -45.59 -34.72
C ASP A 325 -10.52 -46.36 -34.67
N GLY A 326 -11.54 -45.81 -33.99
CA GLY A 326 -12.87 -46.42 -33.84
C GLY A 326 -12.99 -47.44 -32.70
N THR A 327 -11.96 -47.63 -31.88
CA THR A 327 -12.01 -48.53 -30.73
C THR A 327 -12.69 -47.83 -29.55
N GLU A 328 -13.72 -48.45 -28.99
CA GLU A 328 -14.39 -48.01 -27.77
C GLU A 328 -13.56 -48.43 -26.54
N TYR A 329 -13.40 -47.52 -25.61
CA TYR A 329 -12.79 -47.81 -24.31
C TYR A 329 -13.56 -47.12 -23.19
N ASP A 330 -13.60 -47.74 -22.02
CA ASP A 330 -14.26 -47.20 -20.84
C ASP A 330 -13.35 -46.19 -20.15
N GLU A 331 -13.75 -44.93 -20.17
CA GLU A 331 -13.14 -43.90 -19.32
C GLU A 331 -13.75 -44.01 -17.92
N ARG A 332 -12.85 -44.20 -16.92
CA ARG A 332 -13.25 -44.28 -15.53
C ARG A 332 -12.91 -42.97 -14.83
N TYR A 333 -13.94 -42.30 -14.37
CA TYR A 333 -13.80 -41.13 -13.53
C TYR A 333 -14.03 -41.52 -12.08
N GLN A 334 -13.06 -41.25 -11.23
CA GLN A 334 -13.16 -41.47 -9.80
C GLN A 334 -13.01 -40.15 -9.08
N GLU A 335 -13.98 -39.81 -8.24
CA GLU A 335 -13.93 -38.58 -7.44
C GLU A 335 -12.80 -38.70 -6.41
N LEU A 336 -12.00 -37.62 -6.29
CA LEU A 336 -10.86 -37.56 -5.39
C LEU A 336 -11.36 -37.23 -3.97
N VAL A 337 -11.48 -38.29 -3.14
CA VAL A 337 -11.90 -38.15 -1.74
C VAL A 337 -10.80 -38.60 -0.79
N PRO A 338 -10.66 -38.01 0.40
CA PRO A 338 -9.70 -38.47 1.39
C PRO A 338 -9.90 -39.94 1.76
N GLY A 339 -8.82 -40.70 1.71
CA GLY A 339 -8.90 -42.13 2.00
C GLY A 339 -9.22 -43.00 0.79
N LEU A 340 -9.06 -42.47 -0.42
CA LEU A 340 -9.31 -43.21 -1.67
C LEU A 340 -8.49 -44.47 -1.75
N ILE A 341 -9.18 -45.60 -2.01
CA ILE A 341 -8.56 -46.90 -2.33
C ILE A 341 -8.65 -47.07 -3.85
N MET A 342 -7.50 -47.09 -4.52
CA MET A 342 -7.46 -47.36 -5.97
C MET A 342 -7.26 -48.85 -6.25
N TYR A 343 -8.06 -49.38 -7.13
CA TYR A 343 -7.93 -50.74 -7.63
C TYR A 343 -7.30 -50.70 -9.04
N GLY A 344 -6.12 -51.27 -9.17
CA GLY A 344 -5.42 -51.38 -10.46
C GLY A 344 -5.85 -52.62 -11.25
N SER A 345 -5.81 -52.53 -12.59
CA SER A 345 -5.98 -53.68 -13.49
C SER A 345 -4.74 -54.58 -13.48
N GLU A 346 -4.87 -55.76 -14.11
CA GLU A 346 -3.76 -56.71 -14.22
C GLU A 346 -2.51 -56.08 -14.84
N GLY A 347 -1.38 -56.14 -14.13
CA GLY A 347 -0.10 -55.61 -14.58
C GLY A 347 0.14 -54.12 -14.28
N GLU A 348 -0.84 -53.39 -13.75
CA GLU A 348 -0.65 -52.03 -13.31
C GLU A 348 0.12 -51.98 -11.96
N GLN A 349 1.14 -51.15 -11.91
CA GLN A 349 1.90 -50.92 -10.70
C GLN A 349 1.68 -49.48 -10.23
N PRO A 350 1.52 -49.27 -8.94
CA PRO A 350 1.43 -47.90 -8.44
C PRO A 350 2.79 -47.22 -8.64
N HIS A 351 2.78 -46.13 -9.34
CA HIS A 351 3.89 -45.20 -9.33
C HIS A 351 3.53 -44.04 -8.35
N PRO A 352 3.79 -44.21 -7.05
CA PRO A 352 3.48 -43.14 -6.12
C PRO A 352 4.33 -41.90 -6.50
N ILE A 353 3.68 -40.86 -6.97
CA ILE A 353 4.30 -39.57 -7.06
C ILE A 353 4.48 -39.11 -5.59
N GLN A 354 5.59 -39.53 -4.97
CA GLN A 354 5.98 -39.07 -3.65
C GLN A 354 6.45 -37.61 -3.77
N ALA A 355 5.52 -36.72 -3.99
CA ALA A 355 5.78 -35.31 -3.74
C ALA A 355 5.86 -35.16 -2.21
N GLN A 356 7.09 -35.09 -1.66
CA GLN A 356 7.28 -34.62 -0.29
C GLN A 356 6.85 -33.14 -0.24
N ARG A 357 5.56 -32.92 -0.02
CA ARG A 357 4.97 -31.58 0.06
C ARG A 357 4.20 -31.41 1.37
N PRO A 358 4.24 -30.21 1.98
CA PRO A 358 5.08 -29.07 1.57
C PRO A 358 6.57 -29.39 1.73
N GLY A 359 7.35 -29.14 0.68
CA GLY A 359 8.79 -29.36 0.69
C GLY A 359 9.49 -28.41 1.68
N VAL A 360 10.70 -28.79 2.14
CA VAL A 360 11.54 -27.94 3.02
C VAL A 360 11.80 -26.53 2.45
N THR A 361 11.64 -26.36 1.14
CA THR A 361 11.82 -25.08 0.43
C THR A 361 10.57 -24.20 0.42
N PHE A 362 9.41 -24.71 0.84
CA PHE A 362 8.14 -23.96 0.80
C PHE A 362 8.18 -22.69 1.65
N LYS A 363 8.47 -22.80 2.95
CA LYS A 363 8.52 -21.65 3.86
C LYS A 363 9.56 -20.59 3.44
N PRO A 364 10.81 -20.95 3.05
CA PRO A 364 11.77 -19.99 2.51
C PRO A 364 11.30 -19.28 1.24
N PHE A 365 10.67 -20.02 0.32
CA PHE A 365 10.16 -19.44 -0.94
C PHE A 365 9.04 -18.42 -0.69
N VAL A 366 8.03 -18.79 0.10
CA VAL A 366 6.95 -17.91 0.54
C VAL A 366 7.49 -16.62 1.15
N LYS A 367 8.52 -16.75 2.00
CA LYS A 367 9.17 -15.60 2.63
C LYS A 367 9.86 -14.68 1.62
N VAL A 368 10.55 -15.21 0.64
CA VAL A 368 11.22 -14.41 -0.41
C VAL A 368 10.20 -13.65 -1.26
N VAL A 369 9.11 -14.29 -1.67
CA VAL A 369 8.03 -13.63 -2.42
C VAL A 369 7.39 -12.53 -1.58
N GLY A 370 7.05 -12.84 -0.33
CA GLY A 370 6.49 -11.86 0.61
C GLY A 370 7.44 -10.68 0.88
N GLN A 371 8.75 -10.92 0.97
CA GLN A 371 9.75 -9.85 1.09
C GLN A 371 9.78 -8.95 -0.15
N SER A 372 9.61 -9.51 -1.34
CA SER A 372 9.56 -8.73 -2.59
C SER A 372 8.32 -7.85 -2.65
N ILE A 373 7.15 -8.37 -2.22
CA ILE A 373 5.91 -7.60 -2.09
C ILE A 373 6.08 -6.48 -1.07
N ALA A 374 6.63 -6.79 0.10
CA ALA A 374 6.88 -5.84 1.17
C ALA A 374 7.81 -4.70 0.74
N MET A 375 8.86 -5.03 -0.01
CA MET A 375 9.79 -4.05 -0.59
C MET A 375 9.10 -3.10 -1.56
N ALA A 376 8.19 -3.58 -2.40
CA ALA A 376 7.43 -2.76 -3.35
C ALA A 376 6.56 -1.69 -2.65
N LEU A 377 6.11 -1.97 -1.42
CA LEU A 377 5.31 -1.08 -0.59
C LEU A 377 6.14 -0.26 0.41
N GLY A 378 7.43 -0.55 0.53
CA GLY A 378 8.33 0.10 1.47
C GLY A 378 8.07 -0.27 2.94
N ILE A 379 7.36 -1.37 3.21
CA ILE A 379 7.02 -1.84 4.55
C ILE A 379 7.81 -3.12 4.84
N PRO A 380 8.44 -3.29 6.01
CA PRO A 380 9.13 -4.52 6.35
C PRO A 380 8.20 -5.75 6.30
N TYR A 381 8.70 -6.85 5.75
CA TYR A 381 7.97 -8.11 5.60
C TYR A 381 7.24 -8.57 6.88
N PRO A 382 7.88 -8.64 8.06
CA PRO A 382 7.20 -9.12 9.27
C PRO A 382 6.02 -8.25 9.69
N VAL A 383 6.05 -6.95 9.40
CA VAL A 383 4.96 -6.03 9.73
C VAL A 383 3.80 -6.20 8.74
N LEU A 384 4.10 -6.32 7.45
CA LEU A 384 3.09 -6.43 6.41
C LEU A 384 2.36 -7.78 6.45
N PHE A 385 3.11 -8.88 6.57
CA PHE A 385 2.59 -10.26 6.60
C PHE A 385 2.27 -10.75 8.01
N LYS A 386 2.53 -9.93 9.04
CA LYS A 386 2.33 -10.27 10.46
C LYS A 386 3.08 -11.54 10.88
N ASP A 387 4.23 -11.79 10.24
CA ASP A 387 5.11 -12.93 10.52
C ASP A 387 6.23 -12.51 11.46
N PHE A 388 6.04 -12.79 12.74
CA PHE A 388 7.00 -12.47 13.80
C PHE A 388 7.78 -13.70 14.28
N ASP A 389 7.62 -14.84 13.58
CA ASP A 389 8.29 -16.08 13.94
C ASP A 389 9.82 -15.94 13.89
N GLY A 390 10.49 -16.38 14.97
CA GLY A 390 11.95 -16.31 15.11
C GLY A 390 12.54 -14.91 15.26
N MET A 391 11.73 -13.87 15.44
CA MET A 391 12.23 -12.51 15.68
C MET A 391 12.48 -12.26 17.17
N ASN A 392 13.65 -11.68 17.47
CA ASN A 392 13.89 -11.13 18.79
C ASN A 392 13.28 -9.71 18.92
N PHE A 393 13.17 -9.25 20.16
CA PHE A 393 12.60 -7.93 20.47
C PHE A 393 13.28 -6.77 19.71
N ALA A 394 14.60 -6.77 19.61
CA ALA A 394 15.35 -5.71 18.96
C ALA A 394 15.05 -5.66 17.44
N SER A 395 14.98 -6.84 16.80
CA SER A 395 14.64 -6.95 15.38
C SER A 395 13.20 -6.50 15.10
N TYR A 396 12.25 -6.90 15.94
CA TYR A 396 10.86 -6.47 15.86
C TYR A 396 10.74 -4.94 15.99
N ARG A 397 11.39 -4.36 17.00
CA ARG A 397 11.41 -2.91 17.22
C ARG A 397 12.00 -2.16 16.03
N SER A 398 13.10 -2.65 15.45
CA SER A 398 13.70 -2.07 14.24
C SER A 398 12.73 -2.10 13.06
N ALA A 399 12.06 -3.23 12.82
CA ALA A 399 11.07 -3.36 11.74
C ALA A 399 9.89 -2.39 11.93
N MET A 400 9.38 -2.27 13.16
CA MET A 400 8.30 -1.33 13.47
C MET A 400 8.72 0.13 13.28
N LEU A 401 9.95 0.51 13.64
CA LEU A 401 10.48 1.85 13.44
C LEU A 401 10.56 2.22 11.96
N GLU A 402 10.99 1.27 11.12
CA GLU A 402 11.07 1.47 9.67
C GLU A 402 9.68 1.61 9.05
N ALA A 403 8.75 0.71 9.40
CA ALA A 403 7.36 0.81 8.96
C ALA A 403 6.72 2.14 9.37
N TRP A 404 7.02 2.62 10.59
CA TRP A 404 6.48 3.86 11.11
C TRP A 404 6.88 5.10 10.29
N ARG A 405 8.08 5.11 9.70
CA ARG A 405 8.52 6.19 8.79
C ARG A 405 7.63 6.29 7.57
N VAL A 406 7.30 5.15 6.96
CA VAL A 406 6.39 5.09 5.80
C VAL A 406 4.99 5.54 6.18
N TYR A 407 4.44 5.06 7.29
CA TYR A 407 3.12 5.46 7.77
C TYR A 407 3.05 6.96 8.09
N LYS A 408 4.09 7.51 8.72
CA LYS A 408 4.18 8.94 9.01
C LYS A 408 4.19 9.79 7.74
N GLN A 409 4.88 9.34 6.69
CA GLN A 409 4.88 10.01 5.39
C GLN A 409 3.48 10.05 4.77
N HIS A 410 2.78 8.92 4.71
CA HIS A 410 1.40 8.86 4.20
C HIS A 410 0.45 9.72 5.03
N ARG A 411 0.60 9.73 6.35
CA ARG A 411 -0.16 10.59 7.26
C ARG A 411 0.05 12.07 6.96
N THR A 412 1.30 12.47 6.72
CA THR A 412 1.64 13.85 6.35
C THR A 412 0.98 14.24 5.03
N TRP A 413 0.99 13.39 4.03
CA TRP A 413 0.31 13.64 2.76
C TRP A 413 -1.20 13.78 2.92
N LEU A 414 -1.84 12.88 3.65
CA LEU A 414 -3.27 12.93 3.91
C LEU A 414 -3.65 14.18 4.72
N GLY A 415 -2.87 14.49 5.75
CA GLY A 415 -3.05 15.69 6.57
C GLY A 415 -2.97 16.97 5.74
N ALA A 416 -1.95 17.10 4.91
CA ALA A 416 -1.75 18.27 4.06
C ALA A 416 -2.75 18.37 2.90
N GLY A 417 -3.06 17.24 2.24
CA GLY A 417 -3.88 17.20 1.03
C GLY A 417 -5.38 17.17 1.27
N LEU A 418 -5.84 16.56 2.36
CA LEU A 418 -7.25 16.43 2.70
C LEU A 418 -7.63 17.22 3.95
N CYS A 419 -6.99 16.91 5.08
CA CYS A 419 -7.46 17.39 6.36
C CYS A 419 -7.30 18.92 6.52
N GLN A 420 -6.16 19.45 6.17
CA GLN A 420 -5.86 20.87 6.31
C GLN A 420 -6.73 21.79 5.42
N PRO A 421 -6.97 21.48 4.13
CA PRO A 421 -7.91 22.23 3.31
C PRO A 421 -9.35 22.20 3.84
N VAL A 422 -9.81 21.04 4.30
CA VAL A 422 -11.16 20.87 4.87
C VAL A 422 -11.30 21.70 6.16
N TYR A 423 -10.34 21.58 7.05
CA TYR A 423 -10.30 22.36 8.29
C TYR A 423 -10.36 23.85 8.03
N ARG A 424 -9.59 24.35 7.07
CA ARG A 424 -9.62 25.78 6.70
C ARG A 424 -10.99 26.24 6.26
N MET A 425 -11.69 25.44 5.45
CA MET A 425 -13.05 25.77 4.99
C MET A 425 -14.06 25.73 6.13
N LEU A 426 -13.92 24.80 7.07
CA LEU A 426 -14.77 24.70 8.25
C LEU A 426 -14.58 25.89 9.20
N ILE A 427 -13.33 26.27 9.48
CA ILE A 427 -13.02 27.42 10.35
C ILE A 427 -13.48 28.73 9.70
N GLU A 428 -13.38 28.84 8.37
CA GLU A 428 -13.97 29.99 7.64
C GLU A 428 -15.50 30.05 7.84
N GLU A 429 -16.20 28.94 7.76
CA GLU A 429 -17.64 28.89 8.00
C GLU A 429 -17.98 29.30 9.45
N ALA A 430 -17.24 28.76 10.43
CA ALA A 430 -17.44 29.12 11.83
C ALA A 430 -17.15 30.63 12.13
N TYR A 431 -16.15 31.20 11.43
CA TYR A 431 -15.88 32.61 11.47
C TYR A 431 -17.07 33.45 10.92
N LEU A 432 -17.63 33.03 9.78
CA LEU A 432 -18.79 33.69 9.17
C LEU A 432 -20.04 33.60 10.04
N LYS A 433 -20.21 32.52 10.78
CA LYS A 433 -21.27 32.35 11.79
C LYS A 433 -21.03 33.15 13.06
N GLY A 434 -19.82 33.74 13.23
CA GLY A 434 -19.44 34.53 14.40
C GLY A 434 -19.04 33.71 15.63
N GLU A 435 -18.85 32.41 15.49
CA GLU A 435 -18.39 31.51 16.57
C GLU A 435 -16.91 31.73 16.87
N ILE A 436 -16.12 31.98 15.83
CA ILE A 436 -14.70 32.31 15.94
C ILE A 436 -14.50 33.78 15.67
N LYS A 437 -13.89 34.51 16.64
CA LYS A 437 -13.70 35.97 16.56
C LYS A 437 -12.23 36.31 16.44
N VAL A 438 -11.76 36.49 15.23
CA VAL A 438 -10.38 36.93 14.93
C VAL A 438 -10.41 38.17 14.07
N PRO A 439 -9.70 39.25 14.45
CA PRO A 439 -9.60 40.47 13.65
C PRO A 439 -8.87 40.18 12.33
N ARG A 440 -9.37 40.71 11.22
CA ARG A 440 -8.74 40.59 9.89
C ARG A 440 -8.49 39.14 9.51
N PHE A 441 -9.50 38.27 9.65
CA PHE A 441 -9.42 36.85 9.43
C PHE A 441 -8.84 36.51 8.06
N TYR A 442 -9.35 37.07 6.97
CA TYR A 442 -8.92 36.74 5.61
C TYR A 442 -7.46 37.12 5.32
N ASP A 443 -6.95 38.20 5.91
CA ASP A 443 -5.54 38.59 5.78
C ASP A 443 -4.61 37.60 6.48
N ARG A 444 -5.12 36.93 7.51
CA ARG A 444 -4.36 36.05 8.42
C ARG A 444 -4.85 34.63 8.44
N MET A 445 -5.70 34.23 7.47
CA MET A 445 -6.36 32.91 7.42
C MET A 445 -5.38 31.76 7.60
N PHE A 446 -4.22 31.81 6.95
CA PHE A 446 -3.23 30.73 7.03
C PHE A 446 -2.63 30.55 8.43
N HIS A 447 -2.51 31.64 9.19
CA HIS A 447 -1.98 31.63 10.56
C HIS A 447 -3.05 31.24 11.59
N VAL A 448 -4.30 31.65 11.36
CA VAL A 448 -5.46 31.26 12.19
C VAL A 448 -5.80 29.80 12.03
N THR A 449 -5.77 29.28 10.81
CA THR A 449 -6.13 27.87 10.53
C THR A 449 -4.93 26.94 10.53
N ARG A 450 -3.81 27.32 11.14
CA ARG A 450 -2.65 26.45 11.27
C ARG A 450 -2.92 25.34 12.28
N ALA A 451 -2.73 24.10 11.87
CA ALA A 451 -2.97 22.95 12.72
C ALA A 451 -1.97 21.82 12.46
N GLN A 452 -1.73 21.01 13.48
CA GLN A 452 -1.04 19.74 13.38
C GLN A 452 -2.06 18.61 13.30
N TRP A 453 -1.75 17.59 12.52
CA TRP A 453 -2.61 16.41 12.33
C TRP A 453 -1.97 15.22 13.02
N VAL A 454 -2.63 14.75 14.07
CA VAL A 454 -2.14 13.67 14.92
C VAL A 454 -2.95 12.41 14.63
N GLY A 455 -2.26 11.34 14.29
CA GLY A 455 -2.86 10.04 14.01
C GLY A 455 -2.65 9.04 15.15
N PRO A 456 -2.95 7.75 14.90
CA PRO A 456 -2.76 6.71 15.89
C PRO A 456 -1.38 6.75 16.53
N ALA A 457 -1.32 6.51 17.83
CA ALA A 457 -0.06 6.37 18.54
C ALA A 457 0.73 5.18 17.99
N LYS A 458 2.05 5.23 18.16
CA LYS A 458 2.96 4.16 17.74
C LYS A 458 2.69 2.83 18.47
N GLY A 459 2.04 2.90 19.63
CA GLY A 459 1.96 1.82 20.58
C GLY A 459 3.25 1.69 21.39
N GLN A 460 3.13 1.22 22.61
CA GLN A 460 4.26 0.96 23.51
C GLN A 460 4.50 -0.54 23.58
N ILE A 461 5.73 -0.95 23.29
CA ILE A 461 6.13 -2.36 23.34
C ILE A 461 6.66 -2.68 24.75
N GLU A 462 7.43 -1.74 25.33
CA GLU A 462 7.91 -1.78 26.73
C GLU A 462 7.48 -0.50 27.46
N PRO A 463 6.25 -0.46 28.00
CA PRO A 463 5.69 0.78 28.55
C PRO A 463 6.57 1.43 29.63
N VAL A 464 7.17 0.64 30.49
CA VAL A 464 8.03 1.15 31.58
C VAL A 464 9.28 1.83 31.03
N LYS A 465 10.05 1.13 30.18
CA LYS A 465 11.30 1.68 29.63
C LYS A 465 11.03 2.88 28.69
N GLU A 466 9.95 2.84 27.93
CA GLU A 466 9.58 3.95 27.04
C GLU A 466 9.16 5.18 27.85
N THR A 467 8.36 5.00 28.91
CA THR A 467 7.99 6.07 29.82
C THR A 467 9.20 6.64 30.55
N GLN A 468 10.12 5.80 31.03
CA GLN A 468 11.38 6.26 31.61
C GLN A 468 12.23 7.07 30.63
N GLY A 469 12.31 6.62 29.39
CA GLY A 469 13.00 7.34 28.31
C GLY A 469 12.38 8.72 28.04
N ASP A 470 11.04 8.80 28.00
CA ASP A 470 10.31 10.07 27.83
C ASP A 470 10.51 11.00 29.04
N VAL A 471 10.46 10.48 30.27
CA VAL A 471 10.74 11.25 31.48
C VAL A 471 12.15 11.82 31.45
N LEU A 472 13.16 11.01 31.11
CA LEU A 472 14.55 11.47 30.98
C LEU A 472 14.70 12.53 29.87
N ALA A 473 14.02 12.36 28.74
CA ALA A 473 14.04 13.33 27.65
C ALA A 473 13.43 14.68 28.08
N ILE A 474 12.33 14.66 28.84
CA ILE A 474 11.71 15.88 29.42
C ILE A 474 12.64 16.53 30.43
N GLN A 475 13.24 15.76 31.35
CA GLN A 475 14.15 16.27 32.38
C GLN A 475 15.40 16.93 31.80
N ASN A 476 15.90 16.41 30.67
CA ASN A 476 17.05 16.95 29.95
C ASN A 476 16.66 18.02 28.89
N ASN A 477 15.41 18.49 28.84
CA ASN A 477 14.90 19.47 27.88
C ASN A 477 15.06 19.06 26.40
N LEU A 478 15.09 17.76 26.11
CA LEU A 478 15.15 17.21 24.76
C LEU A 478 13.76 17.09 24.12
N LYS A 479 12.71 16.93 24.95
CA LYS A 479 11.30 16.89 24.54
C LYS A 479 10.44 17.67 25.53
N SER A 480 9.34 18.24 25.01
CA SER A 480 8.29 18.79 25.87
C SER A 480 7.26 17.73 26.27
N ARG A 481 6.52 17.94 27.38
CA ARG A 481 5.38 17.08 27.73
C ARG A 481 4.32 17.07 26.64
N THR A 482 4.09 18.19 25.99
CA THR A 482 3.17 18.32 24.87
C THR A 482 3.56 17.40 23.70
N GLU A 483 4.85 17.34 23.34
CA GLU A 483 5.32 16.45 22.28
C GLU A 483 5.12 14.99 22.61
N VAL A 484 5.44 14.57 23.85
CA VAL A 484 5.24 13.20 24.32
C VAL A 484 3.76 12.81 24.28
N GLU A 485 2.87 13.66 24.74
CA GLU A 485 1.43 13.40 24.71
C GLU A 485 0.86 13.37 23.29
N LEU A 486 1.34 14.26 22.40
CA LEU A 486 0.98 14.22 20.98
C LEU A 486 1.44 12.93 20.30
N GLU A 487 2.65 12.43 20.60
CA GLU A 487 3.13 11.14 20.08
C GLU A 487 2.23 9.97 20.54
N GLN A 488 1.60 10.09 21.71
CA GLN A 488 0.60 9.16 22.25
C GLN A 488 -0.84 9.46 21.83
N ASN A 489 -1.06 10.38 20.89
CA ASN A 489 -2.38 10.82 20.42
C ASN A 489 -3.25 11.42 21.56
N ARG A 490 -2.62 12.11 22.50
CA ARG A 490 -3.27 12.84 23.61
C ARG A 490 -3.09 14.34 23.44
N ASP A 491 -4.05 15.09 23.92
CA ASP A 491 -4.02 16.56 23.96
C ASP A 491 -3.56 17.02 25.34
N HIS A 492 -2.37 17.60 25.42
CA HIS A 492 -1.80 18.09 26.67
C HIS A 492 -2.72 19.07 27.40
N LYS A 493 -3.37 20.00 26.67
CA LYS A 493 -4.27 20.97 27.31
C LYS A 493 -5.51 20.30 27.91
N LYS A 494 -6.08 19.30 27.21
CA LYS A 494 -7.20 18.49 27.72
C LYS A 494 -6.74 17.64 28.92
N THR A 495 -5.57 17.01 28.83
CA THR A 495 -5.00 16.21 29.93
C THR A 495 -4.79 17.06 31.18
N VAL A 496 -4.17 18.25 31.07
CA VAL A 496 -3.94 19.13 32.22
C VAL A 496 -5.26 19.64 32.82
N LYS A 497 -6.26 20.02 31.98
CA LYS A 497 -7.59 20.41 32.47
C LYS A 497 -8.26 19.26 33.23
N GLN A 498 -8.17 18.04 32.73
CA GLN A 498 -8.73 16.85 33.36
C GLN A 498 -8.04 16.55 34.69
N LEU A 499 -6.72 16.52 34.75
CA LEU A 499 -5.96 16.34 35.99
C LEU A 499 -6.27 17.41 37.05
N ALA A 500 -6.42 18.68 36.63
CA ALA A 500 -6.81 19.73 37.55
C ALA A 500 -8.23 19.55 38.10
N ALA A 501 -9.16 19.05 37.27
CA ALA A 501 -10.52 18.73 37.71
C ALA A 501 -10.54 17.56 38.69
N GLU A 502 -9.80 16.49 38.40
CA GLU A 502 -9.65 15.32 39.26
C GLU A 502 -9.03 15.68 40.61
N GLN A 503 -7.96 16.49 40.63
CA GLN A 503 -7.36 16.98 41.88
C GLN A 503 -8.34 17.80 42.71
N LYS A 504 -9.14 18.65 42.06
CA LYS A 504 -10.16 19.46 42.76
C LYS A 504 -11.24 18.55 43.37
N GLU A 505 -11.65 17.53 42.67
CA GLU A 505 -12.64 16.55 43.14
C GLU A 505 -12.11 15.72 44.32
N LEU A 506 -10.87 15.21 44.22
CA LEU A 506 -10.21 14.48 45.30
C LEU A 506 -10.09 15.33 46.58
N LYS A 507 -9.68 16.59 46.43
CA LYS A 507 -9.62 17.55 47.58
C LYS A 507 -10.99 17.81 48.17
N ALA A 508 -12.04 17.91 47.35
CA ALA A 508 -13.41 18.15 47.84
C ALA A 508 -13.96 16.93 48.61
N GLN A 509 -13.51 15.71 48.30
CA GLN A 509 -13.89 14.48 48.97
C GLN A 509 -12.98 14.12 50.18
N GLY A 510 -11.98 14.97 50.49
CA GLY A 510 -11.04 14.75 51.57
C GLY A 510 -10.06 13.61 51.33
N LEU A 511 -9.93 13.19 50.08
CA LEU A 511 -8.89 12.27 49.65
C LEU A 511 -7.66 13.10 49.30
N ASP A 512 -6.77 13.26 50.28
CA ASP A 512 -5.45 13.84 50.00
C ASP A 512 -4.72 12.94 48.99
N GLU A 513 -3.94 13.58 48.13
CA GLU A 513 -3.12 12.86 47.16
C GLU A 513 -2.41 11.71 47.83
N ALA A 514 -2.91 10.49 47.59
CA ALA A 514 -2.07 9.33 47.80
C ALA A 514 -0.83 9.58 46.95
N LYS A 515 0.25 9.96 47.60
CA LYS A 515 1.55 10.10 46.94
C LYS A 515 1.80 8.78 46.24
N PHE A 516 1.61 8.78 44.89
CA PHE A 516 2.19 7.76 44.06
C PHE A 516 3.71 7.99 44.11
N GLU A 517 4.31 7.72 45.28
CA GLU A 517 5.72 7.49 45.35
C GLU A 517 5.94 6.22 44.54
N MET A 518 6.62 6.36 43.39
CA MET A 518 7.19 5.19 42.74
C MET A 518 7.95 4.43 43.80
N ALA A 519 7.56 3.16 44.00
CA ALA A 519 8.30 2.29 44.90
C ALA A 519 9.79 2.38 44.53
N PRO A 520 10.71 2.60 45.47
CA PRO A 520 12.13 2.63 45.18
C PRO A 520 12.45 1.35 44.43
N GLU A 521 13.21 1.45 43.35
CA GLU A 521 13.73 0.28 42.64
C GLU A 521 14.36 -0.64 43.69
N GLY A 522 13.77 -1.83 43.87
CA GLY A 522 14.32 -2.82 44.79
C GLY A 522 15.77 -3.03 44.42
N GLU A 523 16.65 -2.79 45.38
CA GLU A 523 18.05 -3.17 45.32
C GLU A 523 18.11 -4.58 44.78
N GLY A 524 18.74 -4.74 43.61
CA GLY A 524 18.95 -6.04 43.00
C GLY A 524 19.55 -6.98 44.06
N ASN A 525 18.86 -8.06 44.36
CA ASN A 525 19.43 -9.18 45.07
C ASN A 525 20.67 -9.64 44.28
N ASN A 526 21.83 -9.17 44.73
CA ASN A 526 23.09 -9.85 44.49
C ASN A 526 23.01 -11.16 45.28
N GLU A 527 22.56 -12.23 44.68
CA GLU A 527 22.92 -13.55 45.13
C GLU A 527 24.38 -13.79 44.74
N PRO A 528 25.25 -14.10 45.70
CA PRO A 528 26.61 -14.54 45.43
C PRO A 528 26.60 -16.03 45.09
N ASP A 529 27.28 -16.37 43.96
CA ASP A 529 27.78 -17.66 43.46
C ASP A 529 26.76 -18.75 43.13
#